data_3c0da142bf361e29986ecc7ee377893a
#
_entry.id   3c0da142bf361e29986ecc7ee377893a
#
_cell.length_a   1.000
_cell.length_b   1.000
_cell.length_c   1.000
_cell.angle_alpha   90.00
_cell.angle_beta   90.00
_cell.angle_gamma   90.00
#
_symmetry.space_group_name_H-M   'P 1'
#
loop_
_entity.id
_entity.type
_entity.pdbx_description
1 polymer ?
#
loop_
_entity_poly.entity_id
_entity_poly.type
_entity_poly.pdbx_seq_one_letter_code
_entity_poly.pdbx_strand_id
1 'polypeptide(L)'
;MKCRTVTMAAISYQQRDMLKRQGGHHGRNHMEVDPHQAGRGDHLSAEESEWFVDDLMNGNANPAAVGAVLATQQQLGLTPDEVRGAAKAMVSHAIKLDIDGETTDIVGTGGDGAATVNLSSMGAVVAAAAGAKVVKHGNRAASSKCGTADCFEALGLPLDLEPEQVAEVGNECGIAFAFARTFHPAMRFVGPVRAALGMPCVFNVLGPLTNPASPKHMAVGCANRAMSPIMAAVYAANGQTGMVYTSSEGLDEMAPTGPVSIWEFSNGKVTESEFDPTVELGLDKVTVADLKGGEPELNAQLFRDFLAGKDVPFRTTALLNAASAIVADGHQVPADASLTERFKAAYAIAEETVDSGKASALLDQWITAAQSKKA
;
A
#
# COMPACT_ATOMS: atom_id res chain seq x y z
N MET A 1 -14.85 25.45 31.69
CA MET A 1 -16.04 24.81 31.07
C MET A 1 -15.81 23.31 31.14
N LYS A 2 -16.54 22.59 31.97
CA LYS A 2 -16.35 21.14 32.21
C LYS A 2 -17.01 20.39 31.05
N CYS A 3 -16.21 19.66 30.24
CA CYS A 3 -16.70 18.75 29.24
C CYS A 3 -17.37 17.57 29.95
N ARG A 4 -18.67 17.36 29.72
CA ARG A 4 -19.42 16.23 30.25
C ARG A 4 -19.07 14.98 29.45
N THR A 5 -18.50 14.01 30.11
CA THR A 5 -18.34 12.63 29.63
C THR A 5 -19.72 12.06 29.31
N VAL A 6 -20.01 11.77 28.07
CA VAL A 6 -21.22 11.05 27.67
C VAL A 6 -20.94 9.56 27.88
N THR A 7 -21.44 9.01 28.98
CA THR A 7 -21.40 7.57 29.25
C THR A 7 -22.44 6.89 28.32
N MET A 8 -22.01 6.17 27.32
CA MET A 8 -22.87 5.23 26.60
C MET A 8 -23.10 3.98 27.46
N ALA A 9 -24.06 4.04 28.35
CA ALA A 9 -24.62 2.89 29.04
C ALA A 9 -25.95 2.49 28.35
N ALA A 10 -26.14 1.19 28.17
CA ALA A 10 -27.37 0.51 27.84
C ALA A 10 -27.71 0.25 26.37
N ILE A 11 -27.02 -0.77 25.79
CA ILE A 11 -27.73 -1.71 24.90
C ILE A 11 -28.20 -2.85 25.82
N SER A 12 -29.51 -2.99 25.98
CA SER A 12 -30.11 -3.80 27.03
C SER A 12 -29.89 -5.31 26.85
N TYR A 13 -29.85 -6.01 27.97
CA TYR A 13 -29.79 -7.48 28.14
C TYR A 13 -30.81 -8.27 27.27
N GLN A 14 -31.89 -7.62 26.81
CA GLN A 14 -32.93 -8.22 25.98
C GLN A 14 -32.53 -8.48 24.51
N GLN A 15 -31.51 -7.76 23.98
CA GLN A 15 -31.01 -8.03 22.62
C GLN A 15 -30.10 -9.26 22.55
N ARG A 16 -29.47 -9.67 23.66
CA ARG A 16 -28.67 -10.91 23.73
C ARG A 16 -29.49 -12.17 23.56
N ASP A 17 -30.72 -12.21 24.07
CA ASP A 17 -31.59 -13.39 23.99
C ASP A 17 -32.27 -13.56 22.62
N MET A 18 -32.42 -12.48 21.84
CA MET A 18 -32.99 -12.54 20.50
C MET A 18 -32.00 -13.11 19.48
N LEU A 19 -30.72 -12.79 19.60
CA LEU A 19 -29.64 -13.32 18.74
C LEU A 19 -29.35 -14.80 19.00
N LYS A 20 -29.48 -15.26 20.25
CA LYS A 20 -29.33 -16.69 20.61
C LYS A 20 -30.44 -17.62 20.08
N ARG A 21 -31.61 -17.10 19.72
CA ARG A 21 -32.74 -17.88 19.28
C ARG A 21 -32.82 -18.08 17.75
N GLN A 22 -31.97 -17.46 16.94
CA GLN A 22 -31.99 -17.60 15.49
C GLN A 22 -30.85 -18.43 14.88
N GLY A 23 -29.93 -18.97 15.68
CA GLY A 23 -28.81 -19.78 15.23
C GLY A 23 -28.95 -21.26 15.51
N GLY A 24 -29.62 -22.01 14.62
CA GLY A 24 -29.54 -23.45 14.56
C GLY A 24 -28.32 -23.90 13.73
N HIS A 25 -27.41 -24.68 14.37
CA HIS A 25 -26.41 -25.58 13.79
C HIS A 25 -25.40 -25.06 12.78
N HIS A 26 -24.18 -24.76 13.26
CA HIS A 26 -22.93 -25.47 12.84
C HIS A 26 -21.82 -25.11 13.79
N GLY A 27 -21.16 -26.13 14.37
CA GLY A 27 -20.12 -25.95 15.40
C GLY A 27 -18.86 -25.31 14.83
N ARG A 28 -18.75 -24.01 14.99
CA ARG A 28 -17.51 -23.25 15.07
C ARG A 28 -17.56 -22.51 16.41
N ASN A 29 -16.46 -22.58 17.15
CA ASN A 29 -16.28 -21.76 18.33
C ASN A 29 -16.48 -20.29 17.92
N HIS A 30 -17.63 -19.71 18.23
CA HIS A 30 -17.85 -18.26 18.09
C HIS A 30 -16.97 -17.56 19.12
N MET A 31 -15.87 -16.98 18.66
CA MET A 31 -15.18 -15.95 19.41
C MET A 31 -16.05 -14.69 19.29
N GLU A 32 -16.84 -14.40 20.34
CA GLU A 32 -17.58 -13.14 20.44
C GLU A 32 -16.54 -12.07 20.81
N VAL A 33 -16.16 -11.19 19.86
CA VAL A 33 -15.54 -9.91 20.26
C VAL A 33 -16.56 -9.19 21.13
N ASP A 34 -16.26 -9.04 22.41
CA ASP A 34 -17.10 -8.29 23.31
C ASP A 34 -17.08 -6.81 22.89
N PRO A 35 -18.17 -6.23 22.34
CA PRO A 35 -18.22 -4.81 22.00
C PRO A 35 -17.89 -3.91 23.20
N HIS A 36 -17.90 -4.45 24.42
CA HIS A 36 -17.48 -3.76 25.62
C HIS A 36 -15.96 -3.68 25.80
N GLN A 37 -15.13 -4.47 25.09
CA GLN A 37 -13.67 -4.29 25.12
C GLN A 37 -13.29 -2.98 24.46
N ALA A 38 -13.77 -2.70 23.25
CA ALA A 38 -13.58 -1.39 22.63
C ALA A 38 -14.15 -0.23 23.48
N GLY A 39 -15.25 -0.47 24.23
CA GLY A 39 -15.85 0.49 25.14
C GLY A 39 -15.06 0.72 26.44
N ARG A 40 -14.11 -0.15 26.79
CA ARG A 40 -13.21 0.01 27.96
C ARG A 40 -11.90 0.71 27.63
N GLY A 41 -11.61 0.95 26.35
CA GLY A 41 -10.36 1.55 25.89
C GLY A 41 -9.22 0.55 25.79
N ASP A 42 -9.53 -0.74 25.62
CA ASP A 42 -8.54 -1.79 25.38
C ASP A 42 -8.33 -1.97 23.86
N HIS A 43 -7.09 -2.26 23.46
CA HIS A 43 -6.76 -2.64 22.08
C HIS A 43 -7.25 -4.06 21.78
N LEU A 44 -7.57 -4.31 20.52
CA LEU A 44 -7.88 -5.65 20.05
C LEU A 44 -6.61 -6.50 19.90
N SER A 45 -6.69 -7.78 20.22
CA SER A 45 -5.67 -8.74 19.81
C SER A 45 -5.68 -8.93 18.29
N ALA A 46 -4.64 -9.57 17.75
CA ALA A 46 -4.61 -9.88 16.30
C ALA A 46 -5.76 -10.78 15.87
N GLU A 47 -6.12 -11.76 16.70
CA GLU A 47 -7.23 -12.69 16.44
C GLU A 47 -8.60 -11.98 16.48
N GLU A 48 -8.79 -11.06 17.43
CA GLU A 48 -10.02 -10.27 17.53
C GLU A 48 -10.16 -9.29 16.36
N SER A 49 -9.06 -8.66 15.95
CA SER A 49 -9.03 -7.76 14.80
C SER A 49 -9.26 -8.53 13.48
N GLU A 50 -8.67 -9.72 13.34
CA GLU A 50 -8.91 -10.62 12.20
C GLU A 50 -10.39 -11.00 12.11
N TRP A 51 -10.97 -11.46 13.22
CA TRP A 51 -12.39 -11.84 13.27
C TRP A 51 -13.30 -10.64 12.93
N PHE A 52 -13.03 -9.46 13.50
CA PHE A 52 -13.81 -8.26 13.27
C PHE A 52 -13.85 -7.86 11.78
N VAL A 53 -12.70 -7.89 11.13
CA VAL A 53 -12.60 -7.53 9.71
C VAL A 53 -13.18 -8.64 8.82
N ASP A 54 -12.99 -9.92 9.19
CA ASP A 54 -13.60 -11.06 8.50
C ASP A 54 -15.13 -10.97 8.50
N ASP A 55 -15.74 -10.69 9.66
CA ASP A 55 -17.18 -10.54 9.81
C ASP A 55 -17.73 -9.37 8.97
N LEU A 56 -16.99 -8.25 8.95
CA LEU A 56 -17.31 -7.11 8.11
C LEU A 56 -17.21 -7.45 6.61
N MET A 57 -16.17 -8.15 6.18
CA MET A 57 -15.96 -8.50 4.78
C MET A 57 -16.91 -9.59 4.28
N ASN A 58 -17.48 -10.37 5.16
CA ASN A 58 -18.61 -11.28 4.87
C ASN A 58 -19.96 -10.54 4.78
N GLY A 59 -20.03 -9.27 5.13
CA GLY A 59 -21.25 -8.46 5.13
C GLY A 59 -22.21 -8.77 6.30
N ASN A 60 -21.71 -9.42 7.34
CA ASN A 60 -22.51 -9.83 8.51
C ASN A 60 -22.51 -8.76 9.61
N ALA A 61 -21.47 -7.92 9.67
CA ALA A 61 -21.26 -6.97 10.74
C ALA A 61 -22.29 -5.82 10.74
N ASN A 62 -22.75 -5.44 11.92
CA ASN A 62 -23.62 -4.27 12.08
C ASN A 62 -22.84 -2.98 11.80
N PRO A 63 -23.25 -2.13 10.83
CA PRO A 63 -22.52 -0.92 10.46
C PRO A 63 -22.27 0.06 11.61
N ALA A 64 -23.22 0.18 12.56
CA ALA A 64 -23.06 1.05 13.73
C ALA A 64 -22.01 0.51 14.70
N ALA A 65 -21.97 -0.81 14.92
CA ALA A 65 -20.93 -1.46 15.72
C ALA A 65 -19.55 -1.31 15.06
N VAL A 66 -19.46 -1.51 13.75
CA VAL A 66 -18.23 -1.30 12.98
C VAL A 66 -17.74 0.14 13.12
N GLY A 67 -18.62 1.12 12.92
CA GLY A 67 -18.28 2.54 13.10
C GLY A 67 -17.74 2.84 14.49
N ALA A 68 -18.34 2.26 15.54
CA ALA A 68 -17.88 2.44 16.92
C ALA A 68 -16.49 1.86 17.15
N VAL A 69 -16.21 0.64 16.65
CA VAL A 69 -14.88 0.01 16.77
C VAL A 69 -13.82 0.83 16.04
N LEU A 70 -14.07 1.19 14.77
CA LEU A 70 -13.13 1.97 13.96
C LEU A 70 -12.84 3.36 14.57
N ALA A 71 -13.85 4.02 15.13
CA ALA A 71 -13.68 5.30 15.81
C ALA A 71 -12.88 5.17 17.12
N THR A 72 -13.10 4.09 17.86
CA THR A 72 -12.33 3.79 19.08
C THR A 72 -10.87 3.51 18.77
N GLN A 73 -10.59 2.68 17.77
CA GLN A 73 -9.23 2.41 17.31
C GLN A 73 -8.51 3.70 16.87
N GLN A 74 -9.20 4.59 16.16
CA GLN A 74 -8.64 5.88 15.76
C GLN A 74 -8.31 6.77 16.96
N GLN A 75 -9.13 6.74 18.00
CA GLN A 75 -8.91 7.52 19.23
C GLN A 75 -7.76 6.97 20.08
N LEU A 76 -7.62 5.65 20.16
CA LEU A 76 -6.57 4.98 20.94
C LEU A 76 -5.22 4.96 20.21
N GLY A 77 -5.23 5.09 18.89
CA GLY A 77 -4.13 4.71 18.02
C GLY A 77 -4.16 3.20 17.69
N LEU A 78 -3.60 2.82 16.56
CA LEU A 78 -3.53 1.42 16.13
C LEU A 78 -2.29 0.74 16.69
N THR A 79 -2.40 -0.55 16.99
CA THR A 79 -1.28 -1.41 17.35
C THR A 79 -0.85 -2.30 16.16
N PRO A 80 0.40 -2.83 16.15
CA PRO A 80 0.81 -3.81 15.15
C PRO A 80 -0.09 -5.04 15.08
N ASP A 81 -0.61 -5.52 16.22
CA ASP A 81 -1.51 -6.68 16.28
C ASP A 81 -2.86 -6.39 15.64
N GLU A 82 -3.47 -5.24 15.91
CA GLU A 82 -4.71 -4.81 15.26
C GLU A 82 -4.55 -4.70 13.74
N VAL A 83 -3.46 -4.08 13.27
CA VAL A 83 -3.20 -3.92 11.83
C VAL A 83 -2.90 -5.27 11.17
N ARG A 84 -2.14 -6.15 11.86
CA ARG A 84 -1.81 -7.50 11.36
C ARG A 84 -3.05 -8.38 11.22
N GLY A 85 -3.92 -8.39 12.23
CA GLY A 85 -5.18 -9.13 12.19
C GLY A 85 -6.09 -8.65 11.06
N ALA A 86 -6.27 -7.33 10.94
CA ALA A 86 -7.07 -6.72 9.87
C ALA A 86 -6.50 -7.03 8.47
N ALA A 87 -5.18 -6.94 8.28
CA ALA A 87 -4.53 -7.27 7.01
C ALA A 87 -4.71 -8.75 6.65
N LYS A 88 -4.55 -9.66 7.62
CA LYS A 88 -4.72 -11.11 7.43
C LYS A 88 -6.14 -11.45 6.97
N ALA A 89 -7.16 -10.87 7.61
CA ALA A 89 -8.56 -11.04 7.18
C ALA A 89 -8.76 -10.49 5.76
N MET A 90 -8.24 -9.31 5.45
CA MET A 90 -8.39 -8.73 4.12
C MET A 90 -7.73 -9.57 3.02
N VAL A 91 -6.55 -10.14 3.27
CA VAL A 91 -5.85 -11.05 2.33
C VAL A 91 -6.63 -12.35 2.16
N SER A 92 -7.25 -12.91 3.21
CA SER A 92 -8.03 -14.15 3.10
C SER A 92 -9.28 -14.02 2.23
N HIS A 93 -9.80 -12.80 2.07
CA HIS A 93 -10.91 -12.46 1.16
C HIS A 93 -10.46 -11.98 -0.23
N ALA A 94 -9.15 -11.86 -0.46
CA ALA A 94 -8.63 -11.46 -1.76
C ALA A 94 -8.69 -12.59 -2.78
N ILE A 95 -8.87 -12.25 -4.04
CA ILE A 95 -8.59 -13.17 -5.15
C ILE A 95 -7.07 -13.24 -5.27
N LYS A 96 -6.51 -14.43 -5.10
CA LYS A 96 -5.07 -14.62 -5.12
C LYS A 96 -4.50 -14.35 -6.52
N LEU A 97 -3.35 -13.68 -6.58
CA LEU A 97 -2.59 -13.46 -7.81
C LEU A 97 -1.30 -14.29 -7.74
N ASP A 98 -1.25 -15.37 -8.49
CA ASP A 98 -0.10 -16.28 -8.50
C ASP A 98 0.93 -15.85 -9.55
N ILE A 99 2.06 -15.32 -9.09
CA ILE A 99 3.22 -14.94 -9.91
C ILE A 99 4.42 -15.81 -9.49
N ASP A 100 5.15 -16.32 -10.48
CA ASP A 100 6.28 -17.20 -10.26
C ASP A 100 7.45 -16.50 -9.57
N GLY A 101 7.99 -17.10 -8.52
CA GLY A 101 9.17 -16.63 -7.80
C GLY A 101 8.87 -15.51 -6.79
N GLU A 102 9.93 -14.91 -6.26
CA GLU A 102 9.80 -13.79 -5.32
C GLU A 102 9.46 -12.51 -6.07
N THR A 103 8.56 -11.72 -5.50
CA THR A 103 8.08 -10.47 -6.12
C THR A 103 8.30 -9.27 -5.21
N THR A 104 8.35 -8.09 -5.82
CA THR A 104 8.52 -6.80 -5.16
C THR A 104 7.26 -5.96 -5.37
N ASP A 105 6.79 -5.25 -4.34
CA ASP A 105 5.81 -4.17 -4.49
C ASP A 105 6.43 -2.83 -4.10
N ILE A 106 6.06 -1.80 -4.83
CA ILE A 106 6.32 -0.40 -4.48
C ILE A 106 4.99 0.33 -4.44
N VAL A 107 4.65 0.86 -3.29
CA VAL A 107 3.30 1.39 -3.03
C VAL A 107 3.33 2.48 -1.96
N GLY A 108 2.46 3.48 -2.08
CA GLY A 108 2.20 4.46 -1.04
C GLY A 108 0.88 4.21 -0.34
N THR A 109 0.74 4.70 0.90
CA THR A 109 -0.55 4.68 1.61
C THR A 109 -1.57 5.62 0.99
N GLY A 110 -1.12 6.61 0.23
CA GLY A 110 -1.93 7.76 -0.16
C GLY A 110 -2.19 8.69 1.04
N GLY A 111 -2.97 9.73 0.77
CA GLY A 111 -3.48 10.61 1.83
C GLY A 111 -2.54 11.73 2.26
N ASP A 112 -1.43 11.94 1.60
CA ASP A 112 -0.47 13.02 1.84
C ASP A 112 -0.99 14.41 1.42
N GLY A 113 -2.02 14.45 0.58
CA GLY A 113 -2.61 15.70 0.06
C GLY A 113 -1.74 16.46 -0.94
N ALA A 114 -0.59 15.92 -1.32
CA ALA A 114 0.38 16.57 -2.21
C ALA A 114 -0.08 16.60 -3.68
N ALA A 115 -0.94 15.68 -4.10
CA ALA A 115 -1.40 15.51 -5.48
C ALA A 115 -0.23 15.42 -6.48
N THR A 116 0.73 14.57 -6.16
CA THR A 116 1.92 14.33 -6.98
C THR A 116 1.60 13.56 -8.26
N VAL A 117 2.53 13.56 -9.22
CA VAL A 117 2.53 12.57 -10.30
C VAL A 117 2.65 11.15 -9.71
N ASN A 118 2.37 10.13 -10.51
CA ASN A 118 2.33 8.74 -10.01
C ASN A 118 3.74 8.16 -9.82
N LEU A 119 4.50 8.71 -8.86
CA LEU A 119 5.93 8.40 -8.62
C LEU A 119 6.18 6.92 -8.35
N SER A 120 5.41 6.30 -7.45
CA SER A 120 5.53 4.87 -7.17
C SER A 120 5.20 3.99 -8.38
N SER A 121 4.32 4.47 -9.29
CA SER A 121 4.01 3.75 -10.54
C SER A 121 5.16 3.85 -11.55
N MET A 122 5.79 5.02 -11.64
CA MET A 122 7.02 5.22 -12.43
C MET A 122 8.14 4.34 -11.89
N GLY A 123 8.33 4.35 -10.56
CA GLY A 123 9.31 3.51 -9.87
C GLY A 123 9.10 2.01 -10.13
N ALA A 124 7.85 1.56 -10.16
CA ALA A 124 7.50 0.17 -10.45
C ALA A 124 7.96 -0.27 -11.84
N VAL A 125 7.69 0.54 -12.87
CA VAL A 125 8.10 0.23 -14.26
C VAL A 125 9.62 0.26 -14.39
N VAL A 126 10.30 1.24 -13.77
CA VAL A 126 11.77 1.33 -13.81
C VAL A 126 12.40 0.15 -13.08
N ALA A 127 11.94 -0.19 -11.87
CA ALA A 127 12.46 -1.34 -11.11
C ALA A 127 12.25 -2.67 -11.87
N ALA A 128 11.09 -2.86 -12.49
CA ALA A 128 10.83 -4.03 -13.32
C ALA A 128 11.76 -4.09 -14.55
N ALA A 129 11.96 -2.96 -15.24
CA ALA A 129 12.87 -2.87 -16.39
C ALA A 129 14.34 -3.05 -15.98
N ALA A 130 14.68 -2.76 -14.74
CA ALA A 130 15.98 -3.05 -14.14
C ALA A 130 16.15 -4.54 -13.77
N GLY A 131 15.08 -5.34 -13.75
CA GLY A 131 15.12 -6.79 -13.54
C GLY A 131 14.46 -7.30 -12.27
N ALA A 132 13.87 -6.44 -11.44
CA ALA A 132 13.01 -6.87 -10.35
C ALA A 132 11.70 -7.47 -10.91
N LYS A 133 11.14 -8.47 -10.23
CA LYS A 133 9.81 -8.96 -10.57
C LYS A 133 8.77 -8.18 -9.77
N VAL A 134 8.03 -7.30 -10.41
CA VAL A 134 7.16 -6.34 -9.72
C VAL A 134 5.68 -6.73 -9.82
N VAL A 135 5.00 -6.82 -8.67
CA VAL A 135 3.54 -6.86 -8.61
C VAL A 135 3.05 -5.63 -7.87
N LYS A 136 2.73 -4.59 -8.62
CA LYS A 136 2.23 -3.35 -8.03
C LYS A 136 0.79 -3.47 -7.61
N HIS A 137 0.51 -3.27 -6.32
CA HIS A 137 -0.86 -3.12 -5.83
C HIS A 137 -1.29 -1.65 -5.88
N GLY A 138 -2.52 -1.38 -6.26
CA GLY A 138 -3.02 -0.01 -6.32
C GLY A 138 -4.50 0.11 -6.66
N ASN A 139 -5.00 1.34 -6.59
CA ASN A 139 -6.41 1.65 -6.80
C ASN A 139 -6.58 2.94 -7.60
N ARG A 140 -7.83 3.30 -7.88
CA ARG A 140 -8.20 4.64 -8.36
C ARG A 140 -8.00 5.67 -7.26
N ALA A 141 -7.91 6.93 -7.67
CA ALA A 141 -7.81 8.04 -6.74
C ALA A 141 -8.97 8.05 -5.73
N ALA A 142 -8.63 8.25 -4.44
CA ALA A 142 -9.63 8.49 -3.40
C ALA A 142 -9.79 9.99 -3.09
N SER A 143 -8.71 10.74 -3.10
CA SER A 143 -8.66 12.18 -2.78
C SER A 143 -7.81 13.00 -3.76
N SER A 144 -6.89 12.35 -4.49
CA SER A 144 -6.11 12.97 -5.56
C SER A 144 -6.89 13.00 -6.88
N LYS A 145 -6.31 13.64 -7.91
CA LYS A 145 -6.90 13.70 -9.25
C LYS A 145 -6.67 12.44 -10.08
N CYS A 146 -5.60 11.72 -9.80
CA CYS A 146 -5.15 10.56 -10.56
C CYS A 146 -4.51 9.52 -9.63
N GLY A 147 -5.16 8.37 -9.46
CA GLY A 147 -4.59 7.22 -8.80
C GLY A 147 -3.76 6.35 -9.74
N THR A 148 -3.11 5.30 -9.22
CA THR A 148 -2.34 4.36 -10.03
C THR A 148 -3.18 3.75 -11.16
N ALA A 149 -4.40 3.30 -10.86
CA ALA A 149 -5.29 2.70 -11.86
C ALA A 149 -5.70 3.69 -12.95
N ASP A 150 -6.00 4.93 -12.56
CA ASP A 150 -6.37 5.98 -13.51
C ASP A 150 -5.24 6.31 -14.47
N CYS A 151 -4.01 6.39 -13.96
CA CYS A 151 -2.81 6.63 -14.75
C CYS A 151 -2.51 5.47 -15.72
N PHE A 152 -2.54 4.23 -15.23
CA PHE A 152 -2.27 3.07 -16.08
C PHE A 152 -3.34 2.88 -17.17
N GLU A 153 -4.60 3.15 -16.86
CA GLU A 153 -5.67 3.14 -17.86
C GLU A 153 -5.46 4.22 -18.93
N ALA A 154 -5.07 5.44 -18.55
CA ALA A 154 -4.72 6.51 -19.47
C ALA A 154 -3.46 6.22 -20.30
N LEU A 155 -2.53 5.40 -19.78
CA LEU A 155 -1.37 4.88 -20.53
C LEU A 155 -1.76 3.79 -21.55
N GLY A 156 -2.97 3.21 -21.43
CA GLY A 156 -3.50 2.18 -22.31
C GLY A 156 -3.48 0.76 -21.75
N LEU A 157 -3.16 0.59 -20.44
CA LEU A 157 -3.22 -0.71 -19.79
C LEU A 157 -4.69 -1.08 -19.49
N PRO A 158 -5.21 -2.23 -19.97
CA PRO A 158 -6.55 -2.68 -19.61
C PRO A 158 -6.61 -3.10 -18.13
N LEU A 159 -7.62 -2.60 -17.40
CA LEU A 159 -7.82 -2.89 -15.97
C LEU A 159 -8.84 -4.00 -15.70
N ASP A 160 -9.51 -4.47 -16.74
CA ASP A 160 -10.61 -5.43 -16.69
C ASP A 160 -10.19 -6.84 -17.15
N LEU A 161 -8.90 -7.15 -17.02
CA LEU A 161 -8.40 -8.52 -17.20
C LEU A 161 -8.81 -9.42 -16.03
N GLU A 162 -9.09 -10.68 -16.36
CA GLU A 162 -9.29 -11.70 -15.33
C GLU A 162 -7.98 -11.98 -14.56
N PRO A 163 -8.05 -12.41 -13.29
CA PRO A 163 -6.85 -12.62 -12.47
C PRO A 163 -5.81 -13.53 -13.10
N GLU A 164 -6.23 -14.57 -13.80
CA GLU A 164 -5.36 -15.51 -14.52
C GLU A 164 -4.61 -14.82 -15.68
N GLN A 165 -5.30 -13.92 -16.40
CA GLN A 165 -4.69 -13.14 -17.48
C GLN A 165 -3.66 -12.14 -16.94
N VAL A 166 -3.95 -11.52 -15.78
CA VAL A 166 -2.99 -10.65 -15.07
C VAL A 166 -1.74 -11.44 -14.67
N ALA A 167 -1.91 -12.69 -14.17
CA ALA A 167 -0.80 -13.56 -13.81
C ALA A 167 0.05 -13.94 -15.03
N GLU A 168 -0.59 -14.32 -16.14
CA GLU A 168 0.11 -14.65 -17.40
C GLU A 168 0.96 -13.47 -17.90
N VAL A 169 0.36 -12.26 -17.97
CA VAL A 169 1.08 -11.05 -18.39
C VAL A 169 2.21 -10.72 -17.41
N GLY A 170 1.96 -10.85 -16.11
CA GLY A 170 2.97 -10.60 -15.06
C GLY A 170 4.18 -11.54 -15.18
N ASN A 171 3.93 -12.82 -15.45
CA ASN A 171 5.00 -13.81 -15.66
C ASN A 171 5.76 -13.58 -16.97
N GLU A 172 5.09 -13.13 -18.04
CA GLU A 172 5.69 -12.82 -19.33
C GLU A 172 6.56 -11.54 -19.28
N CYS A 173 6.03 -10.47 -18.66
CA CYS A 173 6.65 -9.14 -18.70
C CYS A 173 7.52 -8.82 -17.48
N GLY A 174 7.44 -9.60 -16.40
CA GLY A 174 8.10 -9.29 -15.14
C GLY A 174 7.43 -8.16 -14.33
N ILE A 175 6.26 -7.67 -14.78
CA ILE A 175 5.47 -6.66 -14.09
C ILE A 175 3.98 -6.96 -14.22
N ALA A 176 3.25 -6.83 -13.10
CA ALA A 176 1.80 -6.95 -13.05
C ALA A 176 1.18 -5.80 -12.25
N PHE A 177 -0.07 -5.47 -12.55
CA PHE A 177 -0.87 -4.54 -11.76
C PHE A 177 -2.03 -5.27 -11.10
N ALA A 178 -1.95 -5.41 -9.78
CA ALA A 178 -3.04 -5.93 -8.96
C ALA A 178 -4.03 -4.80 -8.66
N PHE A 179 -5.04 -4.63 -9.49
CA PHE A 179 -6.07 -3.60 -9.30
C PHE A 179 -6.96 -3.97 -8.11
N ALA A 180 -6.89 -3.17 -7.03
CA ALA A 180 -7.57 -3.49 -5.77
C ALA A 180 -9.08 -3.75 -5.92
N ARG A 181 -9.76 -3.09 -6.86
CA ARG A 181 -11.20 -3.31 -7.09
C ARG A 181 -11.50 -4.73 -7.60
N THR A 182 -10.63 -5.27 -8.46
CA THR A 182 -10.74 -6.64 -8.99
C THR A 182 -10.38 -7.66 -7.92
N PHE A 183 -9.25 -7.46 -7.24
CA PHE A 183 -8.70 -8.46 -6.34
C PHE A 183 -9.28 -8.45 -4.92
N HIS A 184 -9.98 -7.37 -4.51
CA HIS A 184 -10.62 -7.26 -3.19
C HIS A 184 -12.14 -7.01 -3.29
N PRO A 185 -12.92 -7.92 -3.87
CA PRO A 185 -14.36 -7.71 -4.10
C PRO A 185 -15.16 -7.52 -2.79
N ALA A 186 -14.68 -8.07 -1.67
CA ALA A 186 -15.31 -7.94 -0.36
C ALA A 186 -15.26 -6.50 0.19
N MET A 187 -14.41 -5.62 -0.36
CA MET A 187 -14.38 -4.19 0.01
C MET A 187 -15.69 -3.45 -0.28
N ARG A 188 -16.58 -4.04 -1.08
CA ARG A 188 -17.96 -3.52 -1.27
C ARG A 188 -18.76 -3.40 0.03
N PHE A 189 -18.47 -4.23 1.03
CA PHE A 189 -19.12 -4.17 2.35
C PHE A 189 -18.46 -3.13 3.27
N VAL A 190 -17.18 -2.86 3.09
CA VAL A 190 -16.38 -1.91 3.87
C VAL A 190 -16.61 -0.46 3.41
N GLY A 191 -16.69 -0.26 2.09
CA GLY A 191 -16.79 1.07 1.48
C GLY A 191 -17.90 1.97 2.05
N PRO A 192 -19.16 1.52 2.16
CA PRO A 192 -20.25 2.31 2.70
C PRO A 192 -20.02 2.75 4.16
N VAL A 193 -19.45 1.89 5.00
CA VAL A 193 -19.17 2.22 6.40
C VAL A 193 -18.06 3.27 6.50
N ARG A 194 -16.99 3.13 5.72
CA ARG A 194 -15.92 4.12 5.65
C ARG A 194 -16.43 5.48 5.17
N ALA A 195 -17.27 5.49 4.13
CA ALA A 195 -17.87 6.72 3.62
C ALA A 195 -18.75 7.41 4.66
N ALA A 196 -19.56 6.64 5.40
CA ALA A 196 -20.40 7.17 6.47
C ALA A 196 -19.60 7.65 7.67
N LEU A 197 -18.48 6.99 8.00
CA LEU A 197 -17.59 7.37 9.08
C LEU A 197 -16.90 8.71 8.82
N GLY A 198 -16.49 8.98 7.59
CA GLY A 198 -15.90 10.24 7.14
C GLY A 198 -14.58 10.63 7.81
N MET A 199 -13.90 9.68 8.45
CA MET A 199 -12.62 9.87 9.13
C MET A 199 -11.63 8.75 8.79
N PRO A 200 -10.30 8.98 8.97
CA PRO A 200 -9.30 7.93 8.82
C PRO A 200 -9.57 6.74 9.75
N CYS A 201 -9.24 5.54 9.29
CA CYS A 201 -9.38 4.30 10.07
C CYS A 201 -8.33 3.27 9.60
N VAL A 202 -8.31 2.09 10.20
CA VAL A 202 -7.33 1.03 9.88
C VAL A 202 -7.23 0.74 8.38
N PHE A 203 -8.33 0.80 7.63
CA PHE A 203 -8.34 0.57 6.17
C PHE A 203 -7.51 1.58 5.36
N ASN A 204 -7.09 2.71 5.95
CA ASN A 204 -6.23 3.67 5.27
C ASN A 204 -4.78 3.18 5.12
N VAL A 205 -4.36 2.22 5.95
CA VAL A 205 -3.01 1.65 5.90
C VAL A 205 -2.97 0.19 5.43
N LEU A 206 -4.14 -0.43 5.21
CA LEU A 206 -4.20 -1.83 4.78
C LEU A 206 -3.85 -2.06 3.30
N GLY A 207 -4.06 -1.06 2.43
CA GLY A 207 -3.78 -1.20 1.00
C GLY A 207 -2.39 -1.78 0.72
N PRO A 208 -1.31 -1.18 1.22
CA PRO A 208 0.05 -1.70 1.06
C PRO A 208 0.27 -3.08 1.69
N LEU A 209 -0.44 -3.41 2.76
CA LEU A 209 -0.28 -4.66 3.53
C LEU A 209 -1.06 -5.85 2.94
N THR A 210 -1.82 -5.64 1.87
CA THR A 210 -2.79 -6.63 1.37
C THR A 210 -2.68 -6.90 -0.12
N ASN A 211 -1.47 -6.79 -0.67
CA ASN A 211 -1.22 -7.15 -2.06
C ASN A 211 -1.54 -8.64 -2.27
N PRO A 212 -2.42 -8.99 -3.23
CA PRO A 212 -2.92 -10.35 -3.45
C PRO A 212 -1.85 -11.34 -3.93
N ALA A 213 -0.70 -10.85 -4.42
CA ALA A 213 0.45 -11.67 -4.78
C ALA A 213 1.36 -11.98 -3.57
N SER A 214 1.11 -11.37 -2.40
CA SER A 214 1.93 -11.53 -1.20
C SER A 214 3.42 -11.32 -1.46
N PRO A 215 3.84 -10.16 -1.99
CA PRO A 215 5.24 -9.91 -2.36
C PRO A 215 6.20 -10.17 -1.20
N LYS A 216 7.37 -10.71 -1.53
CA LYS A 216 8.44 -10.92 -0.55
C LYS A 216 9.13 -9.61 -0.17
N HIS A 217 9.28 -8.70 -1.14
CA HIS A 217 10.04 -7.47 -1.01
C HIS A 217 9.12 -6.26 -1.12
N MET A 218 9.29 -5.29 -0.21
CA MET A 218 8.36 -4.17 -0.10
C MET A 218 9.10 -2.83 -0.01
N ALA A 219 8.74 -1.88 -0.87
CA ALA A 219 9.12 -0.48 -0.75
C ALA A 219 7.86 0.35 -0.52
N VAL A 220 7.65 0.83 0.70
CA VAL A 220 6.36 1.38 1.12
C VAL A 220 6.49 2.81 1.61
N GLY A 221 5.87 3.74 0.88
CA GLY A 221 5.71 5.09 1.36
C GLY A 221 4.52 5.22 2.32
N CYS A 222 4.70 5.97 3.41
CA CYS A 222 3.66 6.18 4.41
C CYS A 222 3.55 7.67 4.76
N ALA A 223 2.40 8.29 4.46
CA ALA A 223 2.17 9.70 4.77
C ALA A 223 2.07 9.96 6.29
N ASN A 224 1.53 9.01 7.05
CA ASN A 224 1.44 9.13 8.50
C ASN A 224 2.65 8.46 9.17
N ARG A 225 3.64 9.27 9.56
CA ARG A 225 4.87 8.79 10.20
C ARG A 225 4.62 7.89 11.42
N ALA A 226 3.54 8.12 12.19
CA ALA A 226 3.23 7.30 13.36
C ALA A 226 2.82 5.85 12.97
N MET A 227 2.34 5.65 11.74
CA MET A 227 1.98 4.32 11.22
C MET A 227 3.17 3.55 10.64
N SER A 228 4.25 4.23 10.24
CA SER A 228 5.40 3.60 9.59
C SER A 228 6.04 2.49 10.42
N PRO A 229 6.39 2.67 11.70
CA PRO A 229 6.93 1.58 12.52
C PRO A 229 5.93 0.44 12.73
N ILE A 230 4.63 0.74 12.78
CA ILE A 230 3.57 -0.26 12.93
C ILE A 230 3.51 -1.15 11.68
N MET A 231 3.49 -0.53 10.48
CA MET A 231 3.50 -1.26 9.21
C MET A 231 4.78 -2.08 9.04
N ALA A 232 5.94 -1.51 9.37
CA ALA A 232 7.21 -2.23 9.32
C ALA A 232 7.23 -3.46 10.25
N ALA A 233 6.65 -3.34 11.46
CA ALA A 233 6.50 -4.47 12.38
C ALA A 233 5.59 -5.58 11.82
N VAL A 234 4.50 -5.22 11.14
CA VAL A 234 3.61 -6.19 10.48
C VAL A 234 4.35 -6.93 9.36
N TYR A 235 5.07 -6.21 8.48
CA TYR A 235 5.88 -6.84 7.42
C TYR A 235 6.96 -7.77 7.98
N ALA A 236 7.68 -7.31 9.02
CA ALA A 236 8.69 -8.12 9.70
C ALA A 236 8.11 -9.41 10.28
N ALA A 237 6.94 -9.32 10.96
CA ALA A 237 6.24 -10.48 11.52
C ALA A 237 5.74 -11.46 10.45
N ASN A 238 5.41 -10.97 9.26
CA ASN A 238 5.02 -11.77 8.10
C ASN A 238 6.22 -12.39 7.36
N GLY A 239 7.46 -12.12 7.79
CA GLY A 239 8.68 -12.63 7.16
C GLY A 239 9.03 -11.97 5.83
N GLN A 240 8.48 -10.80 5.55
CA GLN A 240 8.82 -9.98 4.39
C GLN A 240 10.11 -9.19 4.64
N THR A 241 10.70 -8.64 3.58
CA THR A 241 11.89 -7.80 3.63
C THR A 241 11.64 -6.49 2.89
N GLY A 242 12.37 -5.42 3.24
CA GLY A 242 12.24 -4.13 2.57
C GLY A 242 12.21 -2.96 3.53
N MET A 243 11.44 -1.94 3.20
CA MET A 243 11.39 -0.71 3.99
C MET A 243 10.02 -0.04 3.96
N VAL A 244 9.65 0.62 5.07
CA VAL A 244 8.64 1.66 5.11
C VAL A 244 9.36 3.00 5.27
N TYR A 245 8.94 4.02 4.55
CA TYR A 245 9.56 5.34 4.63
C TYR A 245 8.53 6.47 4.67
N THR A 246 8.91 7.58 5.27
CA THR A 246 8.15 8.83 5.31
C THR A 246 9.09 9.99 5.06
N SER A 247 8.84 10.79 4.02
CA SER A 247 9.60 12.02 3.77
C SER A 247 9.26 13.11 4.79
N SER A 248 10.18 14.03 5.01
CA SER A 248 10.05 15.12 6.00
C SER A 248 8.81 15.98 5.82
N GLU A 249 8.34 16.13 4.58
CA GLU A 249 7.10 16.87 4.25
C GLU A 249 5.82 16.04 4.45
N GLY A 250 5.93 14.80 4.97
CA GLY A 250 4.79 13.90 5.15
C GLY A 250 4.31 13.27 3.85
N LEU A 251 5.17 13.22 2.82
CA LEU A 251 4.87 12.50 1.58
C LEU A 251 5.00 11.00 1.81
N ASP A 252 4.14 10.24 1.14
CA ASP A 252 4.28 8.79 1.00
C ASP A 252 5.13 8.38 -0.21
N GLU A 253 6.13 9.20 -0.52
CA GLU A 253 7.09 9.01 -1.60
C GLU A 253 8.52 9.27 -1.07
N MET A 254 9.52 8.59 -1.63
CA MET A 254 10.93 8.85 -1.36
C MET A 254 11.34 10.10 -2.15
N ALA A 255 11.45 11.24 -1.47
CA ALA A 255 11.67 12.52 -2.14
C ALA A 255 12.85 13.30 -1.54
N PRO A 256 13.70 13.96 -2.34
CA PRO A 256 14.81 14.80 -1.86
C PRO A 256 14.29 16.19 -1.44
N THR A 257 13.22 16.23 -0.63
CA THR A 257 12.68 17.45 -0.01
C THR A 257 13.37 17.76 1.30
N GLY A 258 14.05 16.77 1.89
CA GLY A 258 14.77 16.78 3.15
C GLY A 258 15.00 15.36 3.66
N PRO A 259 15.31 15.17 4.94
CA PRO A 259 15.53 13.86 5.53
C PRO A 259 14.28 12.97 5.40
N VAL A 260 14.51 11.69 5.14
CA VAL A 260 13.51 10.64 5.06
C VAL A 260 13.71 9.69 6.23
N SER A 261 12.68 9.48 7.04
CA SER A 261 12.70 8.43 8.06
C SER A 261 12.42 7.10 7.41
N ILE A 262 13.26 6.09 7.69
CA ILE A 262 13.19 4.76 7.08
C ILE A 262 13.15 3.70 8.18
N TRP A 263 12.23 2.75 8.07
CA TRP A 263 12.14 1.53 8.89
C TRP A 263 12.40 0.34 7.99
N GLU A 264 13.66 -0.14 7.95
CA GLU A 264 14.02 -1.36 7.25
C GLU A 264 13.55 -2.58 8.05
N PHE A 265 13.03 -3.58 7.37
CA PHE A 265 12.61 -4.83 8.00
C PHE A 265 13.15 -6.04 7.26
N SER A 266 13.72 -6.95 8.03
CA SER A 266 14.21 -8.26 7.55
C SER A 266 14.36 -9.22 8.71
N ASN A 267 14.20 -10.52 8.44
CA ASN A 267 14.40 -11.59 9.43
C ASN A 267 13.64 -11.35 10.77
N GLY A 268 12.43 -10.83 10.69
CA GLY A 268 11.58 -10.52 11.84
C GLY A 268 12.02 -9.33 12.68
N LYS A 269 12.96 -8.50 12.21
CA LYS A 269 13.48 -7.32 12.90
C LYS A 269 13.17 -6.05 12.11
N VAL A 270 13.00 -4.96 12.84
CA VAL A 270 12.86 -3.61 12.28
C VAL A 270 14.02 -2.75 12.79
N THR A 271 14.63 -1.99 11.89
CA THR A 271 15.68 -1.01 12.19
C THR A 271 15.26 0.35 11.66
N GLU A 272 15.22 1.35 12.55
CA GLU A 272 14.93 2.74 12.17
C GLU A 272 16.24 3.47 11.84
N SER A 273 16.20 4.26 10.76
CA SER A 273 17.29 5.15 10.34
C SER A 273 16.73 6.42 9.71
N GLU A 274 17.58 7.42 9.55
CA GLU A 274 17.31 8.64 8.79
C GLU A 274 18.23 8.66 7.58
N PHE A 275 17.70 9.08 6.44
CA PHE A 275 18.41 9.13 5.16
C PHE A 275 18.08 10.45 4.46
N ASP A 276 19.07 11.29 4.21
CA ASP A 276 18.90 12.52 3.45
C ASP A 276 19.47 12.36 2.03
N PRO A 277 18.62 12.19 1.02
CA PRO A 277 19.08 12.01 -0.36
C PRO A 277 19.93 13.15 -0.88
N THR A 278 19.74 14.38 -0.36
CA THR A 278 20.50 15.55 -0.79
C THR A 278 21.92 15.52 -0.24
N VAL A 279 22.10 14.99 0.95
CA VAL A 279 23.41 14.88 1.63
C VAL A 279 24.12 13.60 1.20
N GLU A 280 23.44 12.45 1.27
CA GLU A 280 24.08 11.15 1.13
C GLU A 280 24.30 10.74 -0.33
N LEU A 281 23.43 11.19 -1.22
CA LEU A 281 23.56 10.95 -2.67
C LEU A 281 24.03 12.19 -3.44
N GLY A 282 24.04 13.37 -2.80
CA GLY A 282 24.38 14.63 -3.45
C GLY A 282 23.35 15.10 -4.48
N LEU A 283 22.07 14.71 -4.27
CA LEU A 283 20.99 15.07 -5.18
C LEU A 283 20.49 16.50 -4.92
N ASP A 284 20.06 17.17 -5.97
CA ASP A 284 19.43 18.48 -5.84
C ASP A 284 18.13 18.40 -5.05
N LYS A 285 17.92 19.38 -4.16
CA LYS A 285 16.68 19.49 -3.40
C LYS A 285 15.53 19.86 -4.34
N VAL A 286 14.41 19.17 -4.18
CA VAL A 286 13.14 19.48 -4.86
C VAL A 286 12.10 20.01 -3.88
N THR A 287 11.08 20.65 -4.39
CA THR A 287 9.91 21.09 -3.60
C THR A 287 8.70 20.23 -3.93
N VAL A 288 7.69 20.21 -3.05
CA VAL A 288 6.41 19.52 -3.32
C VAL A 288 5.73 20.07 -4.59
N ALA A 289 5.99 21.34 -4.94
CA ALA A 289 5.46 21.95 -6.16
C ALA A 289 6.05 21.32 -7.44
N ASP A 290 7.30 20.90 -7.41
CA ASP A 290 7.97 20.25 -8.55
C ASP A 290 7.41 18.83 -8.82
N LEU A 291 6.75 18.25 -7.83
CA LEU A 291 6.17 16.90 -7.90
C LEU A 291 4.71 16.88 -8.36
N LYS A 292 4.10 18.05 -8.58
CA LYS A 292 2.67 18.17 -8.88
C LYS A 292 2.27 17.43 -10.16
N GLY A 293 1.23 16.62 -10.02
CA GLY A 293 0.50 16.00 -11.13
C GLY A 293 -0.82 16.71 -11.46
N GLY A 294 -1.66 16.04 -12.21
CA GLY A 294 -2.96 16.55 -12.65
C GLY A 294 -3.95 15.42 -12.96
N GLU A 295 -4.76 15.66 -13.97
CA GLU A 295 -5.72 14.66 -14.48
C GLU A 295 -4.98 13.46 -15.11
N PRO A 296 -5.65 12.31 -15.27
CA PRO A 296 -5.02 11.07 -15.74
C PRO A 296 -4.23 11.21 -17.05
N GLU A 297 -4.76 11.94 -18.02
CA GLU A 297 -4.12 12.13 -19.32
C GLU A 297 -2.81 12.92 -19.20
N LEU A 298 -2.78 13.95 -18.35
CA LEU A 298 -1.57 14.71 -18.07
C LEU A 298 -0.54 13.82 -17.38
N ASN A 299 -0.93 13.07 -16.36
CA ASN A 299 -0.03 12.18 -15.64
C ASN A 299 0.52 11.08 -16.54
N ALA A 300 -0.29 10.53 -17.43
CA ALA A 300 0.16 9.56 -18.45
C ALA A 300 1.19 10.16 -19.39
N GLN A 301 1.00 11.41 -19.84
CA GLN A 301 1.99 12.10 -20.68
C GLN A 301 3.28 12.36 -19.92
N LEU A 302 3.22 12.86 -18.69
CA LEU A 302 4.38 13.10 -17.83
C LEU A 302 5.13 11.79 -17.51
N PHE A 303 4.40 10.70 -17.34
CA PHE A 303 4.97 9.36 -17.15
C PHE A 303 5.81 8.94 -18.37
N ARG A 304 5.24 9.05 -19.59
CA ARG A 304 5.96 8.75 -20.83
C ARG A 304 7.16 9.67 -21.05
N ASP A 305 7.02 10.95 -20.73
CA ASP A 305 8.12 11.92 -20.84
C ASP A 305 9.29 11.55 -19.92
N PHE A 306 9.00 11.15 -18.67
CA PHE A 306 10.02 10.65 -17.74
C PHE A 306 10.71 9.38 -18.27
N LEU A 307 9.95 8.36 -18.70
CA LEU A 307 10.53 7.12 -19.21
C LEU A 307 11.31 7.30 -20.53
N ALA A 308 11.00 8.34 -21.28
CA ALA A 308 11.76 8.74 -22.47
C ALA A 308 13.06 9.50 -22.14
N GLY A 309 13.42 9.63 -20.86
CA GLY A 309 14.62 10.33 -20.42
C GLY A 309 14.57 11.85 -20.53
N LYS A 310 13.36 12.45 -20.71
CA LYS A 310 13.24 13.91 -20.75
C LYS A 310 13.53 14.52 -19.41
N ASP A 311 14.02 15.75 -19.44
CA ASP A 311 14.21 16.58 -18.24
C ASP A 311 12.85 17.04 -17.73
N VAL A 312 12.43 16.44 -16.60
CA VAL A 312 11.16 16.74 -15.91
C VAL A 312 11.45 17.07 -14.44
N PRO A 313 10.72 18.01 -13.81
CA PRO A 313 11.04 18.49 -12.45
C PRO A 313 11.06 17.38 -11.37
N PHE A 314 10.29 16.32 -11.56
CA PHE A 314 10.17 15.18 -10.65
C PHE A 314 11.10 14.01 -10.98
N ARG A 315 12.01 14.12 -11.99
CA ARG A 315 12.87 13.01 -12.43
C ARG A 315 13.66 12.39 -11.27
N THR A 316 14.34 13.20 -10.49
CA THR A 316 15.14 12.74 -9.33
C THR A 316 14.29 11.96 -8.34
N THR A 317 13.08 12.45 -8.03
CA THR A 317 12.15 11.78 -7.12
C THR A 317 11.63 10.46 -7.68
N ALA A 318 11.32 10.41 -8.98
CA ALA A 318 10.88 9.17 -9.63
C ALA A 318 11.99 8.10 -9.64
N LEU A 319 13.24 8.51 -9.88
CA LEU A 319 14.41 7.63 -9.79
C LEU A 319 14.68 7.16 -8.37
N LEU A 320 14.50 8.01 -7.35
CA LEU A 320 14.60 7.60 -5.94
C LEU A 320 13.56 6.57 -5.53
N ASN A 321 12.32 6.71 -6.01
CA ASN A 321 11.28 5.70 -5.77
C ASN A 321 11.61 4.39 -6.48
N ALA A 322 12.14 4.42 -7.71
CA ALA A 322 12.66 3.22 -8.37
C ALA A 322 13.81 2.59 -7.57
N ALA A 323 14.74 3.41 -7.09
CA ALA A 323 15.85 2.95 -6.26
C ALA A 323 15.37 2.29 -4.96
N SER A 324 14.31 2.80 -4.31
CA SER A 324 13.75 2.17 -3.10
C SER A 324 13.23 0.76 -3.38
N ALA A 325 12.60 0.54 -4.55
CA ALA A 325 12.14 -0.79 -4.97
C ALA A 325 13.30 -1.72 -5.29
N ILE A 326 14.36 -1.23 -5.97
CA ILE A 326 15.56 -2.00 -6.28
C ILE A 326 16.33 -2.37 -5.01
N VAL A 327 16.40 -1.47 -4.02
CA VAL A 327 17.00 -1.76 -2.70
C VAL A 327 16.17 -2.80 -1.94
N ALA A 328 14.85 -2.69 -1.99
CA ALA A 328 13.94 -3.66 -1.34
C ALA A 328 14.06 -5.05 -1.97
N ASP A 329 14.11 -5.13 -3.30
CA ASP A 329 14.33 -6.37 -4.06
C ASP A 329 15.66 -7.05 -3.70
N GLY A 330 16.72 -6.25 -3.56
CA GLY A 330 18.02 -6.67 -3.02
C GLY A 330 18.90 -7.48 -3.97
N HIS A 331 18.40 -7.95 -5.12
CA HIS A 331 19.17 -8.83 -6.02
C HIS A 331 20.29 -8.10 -6.79
N GLN A 332 20.18 -6.79 -6.98
CA GLN A 332 21.09 -6.00 -7.82
C GLN A 332 21.98 -5.06 -7.01
N VAL A 333 21.80 -5.02 -5.71
CA VAL A 333 22.59 -4.16 -4.80
C VAL A 333 23.39 -5.02 -3.83
N PRO A 334 24.57 -4.55 -3.34
CA PRO A 334 25.37 -5.32 -2.39
C PRO A 334 24.62 -5.55 -1.07
N ALA A 335 24.35 -6.80 -0.71
CA ALA A 335 23.55 -7.17 0.46
C ALA A 335 24.13 -6.68 1.80
N ASP A 336 25.48 -6.66 1.94
CA ASP A 336 26.18 -6.29 3.18
C ASP A 336 26.62 -4.81 3.20
N ALA A 337 26.22 -4.02 2.20
CA ALA A 337 26.57 -2.61 2.13
C ALA A 337 25.68 -1.75 3.03
N SER A 338 26.15 -0.57 3.37
CA SER A 338 25.34 0.45 4.08
C SER A 338 24.12 0.85 3.25
N LEU A 339 23.10 1.40 3.92
CA LEU A 339 21.92 1.90 3.25
C LEU A 339 22.26 2.91 2.14
N THR A 340 23.18 3.83 2.43
CA THR A 340 23.68 4.85 1.47
C THR A 340 24.31 4.20 0.23
N GLU A 341 25.15 3.18 0.42
CA GLU A 341 25.81 2.50 -0.70
C GLU A 341 24.80 1.72 -1.56
N ARG A 342 23.82 1.06 -0.91
CA ARG A 342 22.73 0.40 -1.63
C ARG A 342 21.89 1.38 -2.45
N PHE A 343 21.53 2.54 -1.86
CA PHE A 343 20.81 3.59 -2.60
C PHE A 343 21.63 4.20 -3.73
N LYS A 344 22.94 4.43 -3.55
CA LYS A 344 23.83 4.90 -4.63
C LYS A 344 23.83 3.94 -5.82
N ALA A 345 23.99 2.64 -5.54
CA ALA A 345 23.97 1.61 -6.59
C ALA A 345 22.60 1.54 -7.28
N ALA A 346 21.51 1.49 -6.49
CA ALA A 346 20.16 1.40 -7.01
C ALA A 346 19.74 2.64 -7.82
N TYR A 347 20.12 3.82 -7.39
CA TYR A 347 19.86 5.07 -8.11
C TYR A 347 20.54 5.08 -9.48
N ALA A 348 21.82 4.69 -9.54
CA ALA A 348 22.56 4.59 -10.80
C ALA A 348 21.95 3.56 -11.75
N ILE A 349 21.48 2.41 -11.22
CA ILE A 349 20.75 1.39 -12.00
C ILE A 349 19.43 1.97 -12.55
N ALA A 350 18.65 2.67 -11.71
CA ALA A 350 17.41 3.29 -12.13
C ALA A 350 17.62 4.34 -13.23
N GLU A 351 18.64 5.19 -13.07
CA GLU A 351 19.00 6.21 -14.03
C GLU A 351 19.41 5.60 -15.38
N GLU A 352 20.33 4.62 -15.38
CA GLU A 352 20.72 3.89 -16.59
C GLU A 352 19.52 3.22 -17.26
N THR A 353 18.60 2.64 -16.49
CA THR A 353 17.42 1.94 -17.01
C THR A 353 16.49 2.90 -17.75
N VAL A 354 16.33 4.12 -17.26
CA VAL A 354 15.57 5.18 -17.96
C VAL A 354 16.34 5.67 -19.17
N ASP A 355 17.60 6.05 -19.03
CA ASP A 355 18.39 6.69 -20.09
C ASP A 355 18.70 5.75 -21.26
N SER A 356 18.79 4.45 -21.00
CA SER A 356 18.91 3.44 -22.06
C SER A 356 17.60 3.13 -22.79
N GLY A 357 16.46 3.66 -22.34
CA GLY A 357 15.13 3.40 -22.91
C GLY A 357 14.50 2.05 -22.53
N LYS A 358 15.15 1.24 -21.68
CA LYS A 358 14.64 -0.06 -21.22
C LYS A 358 13.28 0.07 -20.54
N ALA A 359 13.10 1.10 -19.68
CA ALA A 359 11.85 1.32 -18.97
C ALA A 359 10.70 1.70 -19.91
N SER A 360 10.94 2.52 -20.92
CA SER A 360 9.95 2.85 -21.95
C SER A 360 9.55 1.61 -22.77
N ALA A 361 10.54 0.81 -23.18
CA ALA A 361 10.30 -0.42 -23.92
C ALA A 361 9.48 -1.44 -23.12
N LEU A 362 9.78 -1.60 -21.84
CA LEU A 362 8.99 -2.49 -20.96
C LEU A 362 7.54 -2.03 -20.82
N LEU A 363 7.30 -0.72 -20.64
CA LEU A 363 5.92 -0.19 -20.56
C LEU A 363 5.13 -0.54 -21.81
N ASP A 364 5.70 -0.33 -23.00
CA ASP A 364 5.03 -0.62 -24.27
C ASP A 364 4.81 -2.13 -24.48
N GLN A 365 5.78 -2.97 -24.11
CA GLN A 365 5.64 -4.43 -24.10
C GLN A 365 4.52 -4.87 -23.18
N TRP A 366 4.49 -4.37 -21.95
CA TRP A 366 3.48 -4.72 -20.94
C TRP A 366 2.06 -4.33 -21.37
N ILE A 367 1.88 -3.12 -21.89
CA ILE A 367 0.58 -2.67 -22.44
C ILE A 367 0.15 -3.58 -23.59
N THR A 368 1.07 -3.88 -24.53
CA THR A 368 0.79 -4.74 -25.70
C THR A 368 0.39 -6.15 -25.27
N ALA A 369 1.13 -6.77 -24.36
CA ALA A 369 0.83 -8.08 -23.81
C ALA A 369 -0.54 -8.10 -23.13
N ALA A 370 -0.83 -7.10 -22.30
CA ALA A 370 -2.11 -7.00 -21.59
C ALA A 370 -3.29 -6.80 -22.57
N GLN A 371 -3.13 -5.96 -23.60
CA GLN A 371 -4.16 -5.74 -24.63
C GLN A 371 -4.44 -6.99 -25.44
N SER A 372 -3.42 -7.82 -25.71
CA SER A 372 -3.58 -9.08 -26.45
C SER A 372 -4.42 -10.11 -25.69
N LYS A 373 -4.51 -10.01 -24.34
CA LYS A 373 -5.35 -10.90 -23.52
C LYS A 373 -6.81 -10.47 -23.50
N LYS A 374 -7.10 -9.23 -23.86
CA LYS A 374 -8.47 -8.70 -23.91
C LYS A 374 -9.18 -9.01 -25.23
N ALA A 375 -8.43 -9.31 -26.28
CA ALA A 375 -8.95 -9.64 -27.63
C ALA A 375 -9.46 -11.09 -27.69
#